data_e2b29e9e122af1f2f606e24583fc5145
#
_entry.id   e2b29e9e122af1f2f606e24583fc5145
#
_cell.length_a   1.000
_cell.length_b   1.000
_cell.length_c   1.000
_cell.angle_alpha   90.00
_cell.angle_beta   90.00
_cell.angle_gamma   90.00
#
_symmetry.space_group_name_H-M   'P 1'
#
loop_
_entity.id
_entity.type
_entity.pdbx_description
1 polymer ?
#
loop_
_entity_poly.entity_id
_entity_poly.type
_entity_poly.pdbx_seq_one_letter_code
_entity_poly.pdbx_strand_id
1 'polypeptide(L)'
;VTGVQTCALPILLGDTAVAINGEDPRYAHLHGCHVVLPLLNKEIPIVCDEHADMTKGTGVVKITPAHDPNDFEVGLRHDLPIVRVFTYDGHMTGAADKAAADALFAAGKNTVNEPEVLDCGKYAGMTTLEARKAILADLEAGGFLKEIEPLKHEVGTCYRCHSTIEPMVSKQWFVKMEPLAKPAIESVEKGEIKFVPERFTKNYLNWMKGTRDWCISRQLWWGHQIPAFYCDDCGETVVAKEMPCTCPKCGGSHFTQDPDTLDTWFSSALWPFSTLGWPNENAEDYNYFYPTNTLVTGYDIIGFWVSRMIFSGLAYTGKAPFDTVLIHGIVRDSQGRKMSKSLGNGIDPLKVIDEYGADALRMMLMVGSTAGNDMRYSDEKVTASRNFANKLWNASRFVQMNLPEDFEPGMPAEELLDMSDKWVLSELARTAAEVTANLDKYELGLAAEKVENFIWDIYCDWYIEICKSRLNGEDAQQADTARKVLVWVLDKALKLLHPFMPFITEEIYQALPGSAETIMTQEWPDAGKMTAWPQECADFEVLMDYIKAVRTIRNDMNVHPAKKTSMTIETANPAAFQKGGAYLARFAFATDVALTEKYTGTTDGVVTVVTPAARGFIPM
;
A
#
# COMPACT_ATOMS: atom_id res chain seq x y z
N VAL A 1 -27.32 47.12 -3.98
CA VAL A 1 -26.39 46.09 -4.43
C VAL A 1 -26.96 45.44 -5.67
N THR A 2 -26.29 45.58 -6.79
CA THR A 2 -26.73 45.00 -8.05
C THR A 2 -25.97 43.69 -8.31
N GLY A 3 -26.63 42.55 -8.06
CA GLY A 3 -26.17 41.25 -8.51
C GLY A 3 -25.34 40.45 -7.50
N VAL A 4 -26.01 39.81 -6.55
CA VAL A 4 -25.46 38.66 -5.83
C VAL A 4 -25.61 37.45 -6.72
N GLN A 5 -24.53 36.71 -6.96
CA GLN A 5 -24.58 35.48 -7.69
C GLN A 5 -24.81 34.31 -6.75
N THR A 6 -25.74 33.41 -7.09
CA THR A 6 -25.95 32.15 -6.35
C THR A 6 -26.38 31.04 -7.27
N CYS A 7 -25.81 29.85 -7.08
CA CYS A 7 -26.26 28.61 -7.71
C CYS A 7 -27.16 27.77 -6.78
N ALA A 8 -27.21 28.10 -5.50
CA ALA A 8 -27.89 27.35 -4.46
C ALA A 8 -29.17 28.07 -3.96
N LEU A 9 -30.11 28.33 -4.87
CA LEU A 9 -31.34 29.03 -4.57
C LEU A 9 -32.15 28.54 -3.36
N PRO A 10 -32.30 27.24 -3.09
CA PRO A 10 -33.06 26.80 -1.93
C PRO A 10 -32.52 27.30 -0.59
N ILE A 11 -31.19 27.49 -0.48
CA ILE A 11 -30.57 27.97 0.76
C ILE A 11 -30.61 29.50 0.91
N LEU A 12 -31.01 30.25 -0.11
CA LEU A 12 -31.14 31.71 -0.06
C LEU A 12 -31.95 32.20 1.15
N LEU A 13 -32.99 31.48 1.52
CA LEU A 13 -33.81 31.81 2.68
C LEU A 13 -33.05 31.76 4.01
N GLY A 14 -31.95 31.06 4.07
CA GLY A 14 -31.04 30.93 5.22
C GLY A 14 -29.87 31.91 5.20
N ASP A 15 -29.84 32.88 4.25
CA ASP A 15 -28.77 33.86 4.19
C ASP A 15 -28.78 34.78 5.41
N THR A 16 -27.61 34.98 5.99
CA THR A 16 -27.45 35.80 7.20
C THR A 16 -26.54 37.00 7.01
N ALA A 17 -25.82 37.06 5.89
CA ALA A 17 -25.03 38.20 5.47
C ALA A 17 -24.80 38.20 3.95
N VAL A 18 -24.26 39.32 3.48
CA VAL A 18 -23.62 39.44 2.17
C VAL A 18 -22.17 39.83 2.40
N ALA A 19 -21.23 39.14 1.78
CA ALA A 19 -19.81 39.45 1.86
C ALA A 19 -19.35 40.25 0.66
N ILE A 20 -18.49 41.23 0.90
CA ILE A 20 -17.73 42.00 -0.06
C ILE A 20 -16.26 41.99 0.34
N ASN A 21 -15.34 42.14 -0.61
CA ASN A 21 -13.94 42.32 -0.26
C ASN A 21 -13.71 43.73 0.27
N GLY A 22 -13.03 43.86 1.42
CA GLY A 22 -12.78 45.18 2.04
C GLY A 22 -11.90 46.11 1.20
N GLU A 23 -11.13 45.58 0.26
CA GLU A 23 -10.26 46.31 -0.65
C GLU A 23 -10.95 46.65 -1.99
N ASP A 24 -12.19 46.19 -2.21
CA ASP A 24 -12.90 46.44 -3.47
C ASP A 24 -13.46 47.89 -3.52
N PRO A 25 -12.90 48.77 -4.37
CA PRO A 25 -13.31 50.16 -4.42
C PRO A 25 -14.74 50.34 -4.92
N ARG A 26 -15.31 49.35 -5.62
CA ARG A 26 -16.68 49.40 -6.12
C ARG A 26 -17.70 49.43 -4.99
N TYR A 27 -17.38 48.80 -3.86
CA TYR A 27 -18.31 48.61 -2.73
C TYR A 27 -17.85 49.25 -1.42
N ALA A 28 -16.79 50.06 -1.42
CA ALA A 28 -16.28 50.72 -0.22
C ALA A 28 -17.36 51.56 0.51
N HIS A 29 -18.32 52.13 -0.22
CA HIS A 29 -19.44 52.89 0.32
C HIS A 29 -20.51 52.04 1.03
N LEU A 30 -20.44 50.71 0.91
CA LEU A 30 -21.40 49.77 1.52
C LEU A 30 -20.86 49.14 2.82
N HIS A 31 -19.65 49.47 3.23
CA HIS A 31 -19.10 48.96 4.49
C HIS A 31 -20.01 49.32 5.67
N GLY A 32 -20.38 48.31 6.49
CA GLY A 32 -21.27 48.52 7.64
C GLY A 32 -22.74 48.75 7.31
N CYS A 33 -23.12 48.70 6.03
CA CYS A 33 -24.51 48.76 5.61
C CYS A 33 -25.23 47.41 5.74
N HIS A 34 -26.55 47.45 5.59
CA HIS A 34 -27.42 46.28 5.53
C HIS A 34 -28.10 46.20 4.16
N VAL A 35 -28.49 44.99 3.80
CA VAL A 35 -29.32 44.70 2.62
C VAL A 35 -30.58 43.96 3.05
N VAL A 36 -31.65 44.13 2.27
CA VAL A 36 -32.89 43.41 2.50
C VAL A 36 -32.85 42.08 1.71
N LEU A 37 -32.95 40.97 2.41
CA LEU A 37 -33.06 39.64 1.81
C LEU A 37 -34.42 39.53 1.11
N PRO A 38 -34.47 39.27 -0.22
CA PRO A 38 -35.73 39.14 -0.95
C PRO A 38 -36.55 37.95 -0.41
N LEU A 39 -37.85 38.01 -0.65
CA LEU A 39 -38.87 37.02 -0.24
C LEU A 39 -39.15 36.99 1.28
N LEU A 40 -38.13 37.16 2.13
CA LEU A 40 -38.29 37.24 3.59
C LEU A 40 -38.42 38.66 4.12
N ASN A 41 -38.05 39.64 3.34
CA ASN A 41 -38.02 41.04 3.72
C ASN A 41 -37.23 41.31 5.03
N LYS A 42 -36.16 40.54 5.25
CA LYS A 42 -35.27 40.55 6.41
C LYS A 42 -34.03 41.38 6.12
N GLU A 43 -33.65 42.25 7.02
CA GLU A 43 -32.37 42.98 6.93
C GLU A 43 -31.23 42.06 7.38
N ILE A 44 -30.17 41.98 6.56
CA ILE A 44 -28.93 41.24 6.84
C ILE A 44 -27.71 42.15 6.61
N PRO A 45 -26.63 42.02 7.40
CA PRO A 45 -25.45 42.87 7.29
C PRO A 45 -24.63 42.62 6.03
N ILE A 46 -23.91 43.67 5.60
CA ILE A 46 -22.80 43.52 4.64
C ILE A 46 -21.51 43.40 5.44
N VAL A 47 -20.79 42.30 5.29
CA VAL A 47 -19.51 42.01 5.95
C VAL A 47 -18.35 42.16 4.97
N CYS A 48 -17.18 42.57 5.47
CA CYS A 48 -15.95 42.62 4.69
C CYS A 48 -15.14 41.36 4.96
N ASP A 49 -14.97 40.53 3.95
CA ASP A 49 -14.25 39.24 4.08
C ASP A 49 -13.51 38.89 2.77
N GLU A 50 -12.30 38.35 2.90
CA GLU A 50 -11.46 37.89 1.78
C GLU A 50 -12.11 36.75 0.98
N HIS A 51 -13.11 36.06 1.54
CA HIS A 51 -13.90 35.06 0.84
C HIS A 51 -14.58 35.63 -0.41
N ALA A 52 -14.92 36.90 -0.41
CA ALA A 52 -15.44 37.59 -1.58
C ALA A 52 -14.31 37.96 -2.55
N ASP A 53 -14.14 37.15 -3.60
CA ASP A 53 -13.13 37.34 -4.64
C ASP A 53 -13.56 38.49 -5.61
N MET A 54 -12.82 39.58 -5.61
CA MET A 54 -13.07 40.77 -6.45
C MET A 54 -13.04 40.45 -7.95
N THR A 55 -12.38 39.38 -8.36
CA THR A 55 -12.19 39.00 -9.78
C THR A 55 -13.29 38.08 -10.30
N LYS A 56 -14.12 37.53 -9.42
CA LYS A 56 -15.19 36.61 -9.77
C LYS A 56 -16.56 37.33 -9.78
N GLY A 57 -17.26 37.22 -10.90
CA GLY A 57 -18.59 37.76 -11.06
C GLY A 57 -18.71 39.21 -10.64
N THR A 58 -19.67 39.51 -9.76
CA THR A 58 -19.84 40.87 -9.21
C THR A 58 -18.89 41.21 -8.07
N GLY A 59 -18.19 40.22 -7.50
CA GLY A 59 -17.39 40.36 -6.28
C GLY A 59 -18.23 40.41 -5.00
N VAL A 60 -19.52 40.12 -5.08
CA VAL A 60 -20.47 40.12 -3.95
C VAL A 60 -21.03 38.71 -3.78
N VAL A 61 -20.88 38.15 -2.57
CA VAL A 61 -21.24 36.74 -2.27
C VAL A 61 -22.27 36.71 -1.14
N LYS A 62 -23.33 35.91 -1.29
CA LYS A 62 -24.25 35.59 -0.20
C LYS A 62 -23.57 34.70 0.83
N ILE A 63 -23.94 34.78 2.09
CA ILE A 63 -23.37 33.95 3.18
C ILE A 63 -24.51 33.20 3.86
N THR A 64 -24.48 31.86 3.74
CA THR A 64 -25.45 30.92 4.31
C THR A 64 -24.72 29.92 5.22
N PRO A 65 -24.36 30.26 6.44
CA PRO A 65 -23.49 29.45 7.30
C PRO A 65 -24.01 28.06 7.59
N ALA A 66 -25.32 27.83 7.59
CA ALA A 66 -25.90 26.51 7.88
C ALA A 66 -25.74 25.50 6.73
N HIS A 67 -25.47 25.94 5.49
CA HIS A 67 -25.60 25.12 4.29
C HIS A 67 -24.41 25.16 3.33
N ASP A 68 -23.35 25.89 3.67
CA ASP A 68 -22.10 25.91 2.94
C ASP A 68 -20.90 25.91 3.90
N PRO A 69 -19.93 25.00 3.75
CA PRO A 69 -18.78 24.91 4.65
C PRO A 69 -17.91 26.19 4.65
N ASN A 70 -17.78 26.87 3.51
CA ASN A 70 -16.99 28.08 3.43
C ASN A 70 -17.75 29.27 4.06
N ASP A 71 -19.08 29.35 3.81
CA ASP A 71 -19.93 30.33 4.43
C ASP A 71 -20.00 30.15 5.96
N PHE A 72 -19.90 28.92 6.44
CA PHE A 72 -19.81 28.59 7.88
C PHE A 72 -18.58 29.25 8.53
N GLU A 73 -17.41 29.11 7.89
CA GLU A 73 -16.17 29.75 8.36
C GLU A 73 -16.28 31.31 8.38
N VAL A 74 -16.91 31.88 7.35
CA VAL A 74 -17.22 33.34 7.34
C VAL A 74 -18.15 33.66 8.49
N GLY A 75 -19.18 32.85 8.71
CA GLY A 75 -20.14 33.01 9.81
C GLY A 75 -19.45 33.05 11.17
N LEU A 76 -18.49 32.16 11.41
CA LEU A 76 -17.70 32.12 12.65
C LEU A 76 -16.83 33.38 12.81
N ARG A 77 -16.17 33.85 11.74
CA ARG A 77 -15.32 35.04 11.78
C ARG A 77 -16.10 36.34 12.08
N HIS A 78 -17.35 36.39 11.65
CA HIS A 78 -18.20 37.58 11.76
C HIS A 78 -19.36 37.44 12.76
N ASP A 79 -19.36 36.36 13.56
CA ASP A 79 -20.41 36.06 14.55
C ASP A 79 -21.83 36.13 13.96
N LEU A 80 -22.01 35.54 12.78
CA LEU A 80 -23.29 35.53 12.07
C LEU A 80 -24.21 34.41 12.58
N PRO A 81 -25.53 34.64 12.60
CA PRO A 81 -26.49 33.58 12.92
C PRO A 81 -26.38 32.38 11.94
N ILE A 82 -26.55 31.20 12.45
CA ILE A 82 -26.60 29.96 11.66
C ILE A 82 -28.07 29.59 11.50
N VAL A 83 -28.63 29.74 10.29
CA VAL A 83 -30.07 29.54 10.03
C VAL A 83 -30.28 28.37 9.08
N ARG A 84 -30.83 27.27 9.62
CA ARG A 84 -31.16 26.04 8.87
C ARG A 84 -32.51 26.17 8.17
N VAL A 85 -32.55 25.77 6.90
CA VAL A 85 -33.74 25.78 6.04
C VAL A 85 -34.16 24.40 5.53
N PHE A 86 -33.41 23.35 5.86
CA PHE A 86 -33.73 21.96 5.49
C PHE A 86 -33.97 21.10 6.73
N THR A 87 -34.89 20.15 6.58
CA THR A 87 -35.03 19.00 7.47
C THR A 87 -33.97 17.95 7.17
N TYR A 88 -33.76 16.97 8.05
CA TYR A 88 -32.76 15.91 7.85
C TYR A 88 -33.06 14.97 6.67
N ASP A 89 -34.28 14.95 6.18
CA ASP A 89 -34.70 14.20 4.98
C ASP A 89 -34.70 15.05 3.68
N GLY A 90 -34.18 16.29 3.74
CA GLY A 90 -33.94 17.13 2.57
C GLY A 90 -35.15 17.92 2.06
N HIS A 91 -36.14 18.17 2.92
CA HIS A 91 -37.27 19.05 2.62
C HIS A 91 -37.09 20.41 3.28
N MET A 92 -37.74 21.42 2.75
CA MET A 92 -37.72 22.75 3.34
C MET A 92 -38.44 22.74 4.70
N THR A 93 -37.84 23.38 5.72
CA THR A 93 -38.41 23.45 7.08
C THR A 93 -39.67 24.30 7.14
N GLY A 94 -40.57 23.92 8.04
CA GLY A 94 -41.83 24.63 8.27
C GLY A 94 -42.05 25.06 9.73
N ALA A 95 -43.25 25.54 10.04
CA ALA A 95 -43.64 26.01 11.36
C ALA A 95 -43.49 24.93 12.45
N ALA A 96 -43.73 23.68 12.15
CA ALA A 96 -43.59 22.57 13.10
C ALA A 96 -42.11 22.34 13.47
N ASP A 97 -41.20 22.39 12.49
CA ASP A 97 -39.77 22.22 12.68
C ASP A 97 -39.18 23.34 13.53
N LYS A 98 -39.63 24.59 13.22
CA LYS A 98 -39.25 25.77 14.01
C LYS A 98 -39.75 25.67 15.44
N ALA A 99 -40.99 25.31 15.65
CA ALA A 99 -41.56 25.16 17.00
C ALA A 99 -40.84 24.10 17.84
N ALA A 100 -40.47 22.98 17.21
CA ALA A 100 -39.68 21.92 17.86
C ALA A 100 -38.27 22.42 18.29
N ALA A 101 -37.58 23.16 17.41
CA ALA A 101 -36.28 23.73 17.71
C ALA A 101 -36.37 24.82 18.81
N ASP A 102 -37.35 25.70 18.74
CA ASP A 102 -37.60 26.75 19.74
C ASP A 102 -37.90 26.15 21.13
N ALA A 103 -38.62 25.03 21.19
CA ALA A 103 -38.91 24.32 22.43
C ALA A 103 -37.65 23.73 23.05
N LEU A 104 -36.74 23.17 22.26
CA LEU A 104 -35.43 22.67 22.73
C LEU A 104 -34.57 23.81 23.27
N PHE A 105 -34.57 24.95 22.58
CA PHE A 105 -33.87 26.16 23.01
C PHE A 105 -34.40 26.69 24.35
N ALA A 106 -35.73 26.81 24.49
CA ALA A 106 -36.36 27.23 25.72
C ALA A 106 -36.11 26.29 26.92
N ALA A 107 -35.94 25.00 26.64
CA ALA A 107 -35.59 24.00 27.68
C ALA A 107 -34.10 24.03 28.10
N GLY A 108 -33.29 24.91 27.54
CA GLY A 108 -31.85 25.01 27.79
C GLY A 108 -31.07 23.79 27.28
N LYS A 109 -31.66 23.01 26.39
CA LYS A 109 -31.07 21.83 25.77
C LYS A 109 -30.29 22.12 24.48
N ASN A 110 -30.28 23.39 24.05
CA ASN A 110 -29.47 23.87 22.94
C ASN A 110 -28.13 24.38 23.43
N THR A 111 -27.10 24.03 22.68
CA THR A 111 -25.73 24.54 22.91
C THR A 111 -25.51 25.83 22.09
N VAL A 112 -24.50 26.60 22.47
CA VAL A 112 -23.96 27.70 21.66
C VAL A 112 -23.63 27.14 20.27
N ASN A 113 -24.07 27.82 19.21
CA ASN A 113 -23.89 27.48 17.79
C ASN A 113 -24.83 26.38 17.25
N GLU A 114 -25.92 26.02 17.92
CA GLU A 114 -26.97 25.25 17.24
C GLU A 114 -27.70 26.12 16.21
N PRO A 115 -28.01 25.56 15.02
CA PRO A 115 -28.71 26.35 13.99
C PRO A 115 -30.11 26.79 14.47
N GLU A 116 -30.44 28.04 14.23
CA GLU A 116 -31.83 28.45 14.23
C GLU A 116 -32.59 27.72 13.13
N VAL A 117 -33.83 27.33 13.33
CA VAL A 117 -34.66 26.71 12.28
C VAL A 117 -35.64 27.76 11.75
N LEU A 118 -35.58 28.00 10.46
CA LEU A 118 -36.50 28.91 9.79
C LEU A 118 -37.83 28.19 9.46
N ASP A 119 -38.93 28.89 9.62
CA ASP A 119 -40.16 28.53 8.95
C ASP A 119 -40.12 29.10 7.51
N CYS A 120 -39.94 28.26 6.52
CA CYS A 120 -39.88 28.65 5.11
C CYS A 120 -41.24 28.96 4.50
N GLY A 121 -42.31 29.03 5.30
CA GLY A 121 -43.65 29.45 4.90
C GLY A 121 -44.20 28.63 3.75
N LYS A 122 -44.54 29.24 2.63
CA LYS A 122 -45.14 28.54 1.47
C LYS A 122 -44.21 27.52 0.81
N TYR A 123 -42.93 27.52 1.11
CA TYR A 123 -41.98 26.56 0.60
C TYR A 123 -41.81 25.34 1.53
N ALA A 124 -42.39 25.35 2.73
CA ALA A 124 -42.28 24.27 3.70
C ALA A 124 -42.74 22.94 3.11
N GLY A 125 -42.00 21.86 3.37
CA GLY A 125 -42.27 20.54 2.88
C GLY A 125 -41.91 20.29 1.41
N MET A 126 -41.47 21.30 0.66
CA MET A 126 -40.98 21.09 -0.70
C MET A 126 -39.59 20.42 -0.69
N THR A 127 -39.32 19.58 -1.69
CA THR A 127 -37.95 19.14 -1.97
C THR A 127 -37.10 20.32 -2.45
N THR A 128 -35.79 20.20 -2.37
CA THR A 128 -34.85 21.24 -2.85
C THR A 128 -35.06 21.62 -4.31
N LEU A 129 -35.43 20.67 -5.17
CA LEU A 129 -35.71 20.94 -6.59
C LEU A 129 -37.02 21.65 -6.82
N GLU A 130 -38.06 21.34 -6.06
CA GLU A 130 -39.35 22.05 -6.10
C GLU A 130 -39.20 23.46 -5.56
N ALA A 131 -38.53 23.62 -4.40
CA ALA A 131 -38.25 24.91 -3.79
C ALA A 131 -37.43 25.83 -4.73
N ARG A 132 -36.43 25.30 -5.43
CA ARG A 132 -35.65 26.03 -6.43
C ARG A 132 -36.54 26.65 -7.51
N LYS A 133 -37.49 25.89 -8.06
CA LYS A 133 -38.39 26.37 -9.09
C LYS A 133 -39.34 27.42 -8.55
N ALA A 134 -39.89 27.22 -7.35
CA ALA A 134 -40.82 28.14 -6.72
C ALA A 134 -40.14 29.46 -6.33
N ILE A 135 -38.96 29.40 -5.70
CA ILE A 135 -38.17 30.59 -5.31
C ILE A 135 -37.78 31.40 -6.55
N LEU A 136 -37.34 30.73 -7.63
CA LEU A 136 -36.98 31.41 -8.87
C LEU A 136 -38.15 32.19 -9.46
N ALA A 137 -39.32 31.54 -9.53
CA ALA A 137 -40.56 32.20 -10.04
C ALA A 137 -40.96 33.39 -9.17
N ASP A 138 -40.82 33.30 -7.85
CA ASP A 138 -41.13 34.39 -6.93
C ASP A 138 -40.13 35.55 -7.02
N LEU A 139 -38.84 35.25 -7.21
CA LEU A 139 -37.82 36.29 -7.44
C LEU A 139 -38.07 37.05 -8.76
N GLU A 140 -38.51 36.33 -9.80
CA GLU A 140 -38.87 36.92 -11.08
C GLU A 140 -40.12 37.79 -10.93
N ALA A 141 -41.18 37.28 -10.31
CA ALA A 141 -42.41 38.02 -10.07
C ALA A 141 -42.20 39.27 -9.19
N GLY A 142 -41.28 39.21 -8.22
CA GLY A 142 -40.88 40.32 -7.36
C GLY A 142 -39.94 41.32 -8.00
N GLY A 143 -39.46 41.07 -9.23
CA GLY A 143 -38.49 41.93 -9.91
C GLY A 143 -37.07 41.89 -9.32
N PHE A 144 -36.77 40.85 -8.54
CA PHE A 144 -35.45 40.66 -7.93
C PHE A 144 -34.50 39.85 -8.81
N LEU A 145 -35.01 39.07 -9.76
CA LEU A 145 -34.20 38.31 -10.71
C LEU A 145 -33.67 39.21 -11.82
N LYS A 146 -32.36 39.28 -11.98
CA LYS A 146 -31.72 40.04 -13.05
C LYS A 146 -31.46 39.21 -14.29
N GLU A 147 -30.84 38.06 -14.13
CA GLU A 147 -30.41 37.19 -15.22
C GLU A 147 -30.20 35.77 -14.72
N ILE A 148 -30.37 34.77 -15.60
CA ILE A 148 -30.03 33.38 -15.36
C ILE A 148 -28.91 33.01 -16.32
N GLU A 149 -27.73 32.70 -15.79
CA GLU A 149 -26.57 32.23 -16.56
C GLU A 149 -26.36 30.73 -16.36
N PRO A 150 -26.14 29.95 -17.42
CA PRO A 150 -25.75 28.54 -17.29
C PRO A 150 -24.38 28.39 -16.63
N LEU A 151 -24.30 27.74 -15.49
CA LEU A 151 -23.05 27.45 -14.79
C LEU A 151 -22.80 25.95 -14.76
N LYS A 152 -21.63 25.56 -15.24
CA LYS A 152 -21.16 24.17 -15.14
C LYS A 152 -20.34 24.01 -13.86
N HIS A 153 -20.84 23.24 -12.90
CA HIS A 153 -20.13 22.98 -11.65
C HIS A 153 -20.30 21.53 -11.21
N GLU A 154 -19.43 21.07 -10.32
CA GLU A 154 -19.51 19.74 -9.72
C GLU A 154 -20.45 19.76 -8.52
N VAL A 155 -21.34 18.76 -8.44
CA VAL A 155 -22.27 18.60 -7.32
C VAL A 155 -21.93 17.31 -6.60
N GLY A 156 -21.78 17.37 -5.28
CA GLY A 156 -21.56 16.20 -4.44
C GLY A 156 -22.74 15.24 -4.49
N THR A 157 -22.46 13.96 -4.70
CA THR A 157 -23.49 12.91 -4.69
C THR A 157 -23.11 11.79 -3.73
N CYS A 158 -24.12 11.12 -3.17
CA CYS A 158 -23.92 9.95 -2.34
C CYS A 158 -23.31 8.81 -3.18
N TYR A 159 -22.19 8.27 -2.76
CA TYR A 159 -21.49 7.19 -3.48
C TYR A 159 -22.31 5.87 -3.53
N ARG A 160 -23.35 5.74 -2.71
CA ARG A 160 -24.22 4.56 -2.66
C ARG A 160 -25.44 4.67 -3.56
N CYS A 161 -26.20 5.76 -3.42
CA CYS A 161 -27.50 5.94 -4.10
C CYS A 161 -27.49 7.04 -5.15
N HIS A 162 -26.36 7.75 -5.33
CA HIS A 162 -26.18 8.85 -6.28
C HIS A 162 -27.13 10.05 -6.09
N SER A 163 -27.84 10.11 -4.95
CA SER A 163 -28.62 11.28 -4.60
C SER A 163 -27.72 12.49 -4.36
N THR A 164 -28.15 13.67 -4.75
CA THR A 164 -27.49 14.94 -4.48
C THR A 164 -27.36 15.15 -2.97
N ILE A 165 -26.18 15.58 -2.51
CA ILE A 165 -25.91 15.93 -1.12
C ILE A 165 -26.25 17.39 -0.91
N GLU A 166 -27.12 17.65 0.07
CA GLU A 166 -27.39 19.02 0.56
C GLU A 166 -26.59 19.23 1.85
N PRO A 167 -25.55 20.09 1.85
CA PRO A 167 -24.76 20.36 3.05
C PRO A 167 -25.63 20.98 4.16
N MET A 168 -25.40 20.54 5.39
CA MET A 168 -26.12 21.04 6.56
C MET A 168 -25.26 20.94 7.81
N VAL A 169 -25.26 21.98 8.62
CA VAL A 169 -24.61 21.98 9.93
C VAL A 169 -25.40 21.11 10.89
N SER A 170 -24.72 20.21 11.56
CA SER A 170 -25.29 19.33 12.59
C SER A 170 -24.30 19.16 13.73
N LYS A 171 -24.81 18.81 14.92
CA LYS A 171 -23.99 18.52 16.09
C LYS A 171 -23.20 17.25 15.85
N GLN A 172 -21.89 17.31 16.05
CA GLN A 172 -21.00 16.19 15.83
C GLN A 172 -19.92 16.15 16.92
N TRP A 173 -19.35 14.96 17.15
CA TRP A 173 -18.19 14.81 18.00
C TRP A 173 -16.91 15.00 17.18
N PHE A 174 -16.00 15.82 17.72
CA PHE A 174 -14.72 16.12 17.10
C PHE A 174 -13.57 15.80 18.04
N VAL A 175 -12.50 15.27 17.46
CA VAL A 175 -11.18 15.22 18.10
C VAL A 175 -10.42 16.48 17.73
N LYS A 176 -9.95 17.24 18.73
CA LYS A 176 -9.09 18.39 18.52
C LYS A 176 -7.71 17.90 18.08
N MET A 177 -7.38 18.14 16.81
CA MET A 177 -6.21 17.52 16.17
C MET A 177 -4.89 18.21 16.44
N GLU A 178 -4.86 19.52 16.67
CA GLU A 178 -3.62 20.28 16.86
C GLU A 178 -2.67 19.69 17.91
N PRO A 179 -3.13 19.36 19.16
CA PRO A 179 -2.25 18.81 20.18
C PRO A 179 -1.78 17.37 19.87
N LEU A 180 -2.49 16.64 19.01
CA LEU A 180 -2.14 15.28 18.59
C LEU A 180 -1.22 15.28 17.35
N ALA A 181 -1.44 16.23 16.44
CA ALA A 181 -0.66 16.35 15.21
C ALA A 181 0.78 16.78 15.46
N LYS A 182 1.01 17.68 16.41
CA LYS A 182 2.36 18.21 16.68
C LYS A 182 3.36 17.12 17.09
N PRO A 183 3.13 16.26 18.09
CA PRO A 183 4.04 15.17 18.42
C PRO A 183 4.22 14.16 17.27
N ALA A 184 3.14 13.91 16.52
CA ALA A 184 3.15 12.99 15.38
C ALA A 184 4.00 13.51 14.20
N ILE A 185 4.01 14.81 13.96
CA ILE A 185 4.91 15.46 12.99
C ILE A 185 6.36 15.37 13.48
N GLU A 186 6.60 15.73 14.75
CA GLU A 186 7.94 15.74 15.34
C GLU A 186 8.59 14.36 15.32
N SER A 187 7.86 13.28 15.59
CA SER A 187 8.40 11.91 15.57
C SER A 187 8.95 11.50 14.19
N VAL A 188 8.30 11.95 13.13
CA VAL A 188 8.76 11.70 11.75
C VAL A 188 9.90 12.64 11.37
N GLU A 189 9.83 13.93 11.72
CA GLU A 189 10.89 14.89 11.42
C GLU A 189 12.21 14.58 12.18
N LYS A 190 12.12 13.98 13.36
CA LYS A 190 13.28 13.48 14.14
C LYS A 190 13.80 12.12 13.64
N GLY A 191 13.08 11.45 12.74
CA GLY A 191 13.46 10.15 12.21
C GLY A 191 13.18 8.96 13.14
N GLU A 192 12.35 9.14 14.18
CA GLU A 192 11.86 8.05 15.02
C GLU A 192 10.94 7.11 14.20
N ILE A 193 10.19 7.67 13.24
CA ILE A 193 9.39 6.93 12.28
C ILE A 193 9.89 7.26 10.87
N LYS A 194 10.19 6.23 10.08
CA LYS A 194 10.70 6.34 8.72
C LYS A 194 9.69 5.77 7.72
N PHE A 195 9.55 6.42 6.58
CA PHE A 195 8.76 5.90 5.46
C PHE A 195 9.67 5.31 4.38
N VAL A 196 9.35 4.12 3.95
CA VAL A 196 10.02 3.46 2.83
C VAL A 196 9.00 3.25 1.70
N PRO A 197 9.18 3.84 0.51
CA PRO A 197 10.24 4.81 0.12
C PRO A 197 10.09 6.18 0.79
N GLU A 198 11.20 6.87 0.96
CA GLU A 198 11.30 8.16 1.64
C GLU A 198 10.36 9.25 1.07
N ARG A 199 10.04 9.19 -0.22
CA ARG A 199 9.12 10.14 -0.88
C ARG A 199 7.77 10.27 -0.17
N PHE A 200 7.31 9.25 0.52
CA PHE A 200 6.04 9.26 1.26
C PHE A 200 6.11 10.02 2.60
N THR A 201 7.29 10.31 3.12
CA THR A 201 7.48 11.21 4.26
C THR A 201 6.84 12.57 3.99
N LYS A 202 7.07 13.14 2.78
CA LYS A 202 6.47 14.41 2.38
C LYS A 202 4.94 14.33 2.32
N ASN A 203 4.39 13.22 1.83
CA ASN A 203 2.93 13.03 1.75
C ASN A 203 2.31 13.00 3.15
N TYR A 204 2.92 12.27 4.08
CA TYR A 204 2.49 12.22 5.48
C TYR A 204 2.56 13.59 6.16
N LEU A 205 3.71 14.29 6.05
CA LEU A 205 3.89 15.60 6.67
C LEU A 205 2.92 16.65 6.11
N ASN A 206 2.68 16.66 4.80
CA ASN A 206 1.69 17.56 4.20
C ASN A 206 0.28 17.27 4.72
N TRP A 207 -0.09 15.99 4.84
CA TRP A 207 -1.38 15.60 5.41
C TRP A 207 -1.53 16.07 6.87
N MET A 208 -0.51 15.81 7.69
CA MET A 208 -0.56 16.17 9.11
C MET A 208 -0.51 17.67 9.36
N LYS A 209 0.30 18.45 8.61
CA LYS A 209 0.36 19.91 8.69
C LYS A 209 -0.93 20.60 8.20
N GLY A 210 -1.66 19.96 7.29
CA GLY A 210 -2.96 20.43 6.79
C GLY A 210 -4.17 19.83 7.51
N THR A 211 -3.97 19.06 8.58
CA THR A 211 -5.07 18.38 9.26
C THR A 211 -5.98 19.38 9.98
N ARG A 212 -7.30 19.13 9.93
CA ARG A 212 -8.33 19.84 10.68
C ARG A 212 -8.86 18.93 11.78
N ASP A 213 -9.66 19.49 12.69
CA ASP A 213 -10.35 18.72 13.71
C ASP A 213 -11.16 17.58 13.07
N TRP A 214 -11.01 16.39 13.62
CA TRP A 214 -11.53 15.16 13.05
C TRP A 214 -12.92 14.86 13.60
N CYS A 215 -13.94 14.91 12.75
CA CYS A 215 -15.28 14.44 13.09
C CYS A 215 -15.27 12.92 13.24
N ILE A 216 -15.62 12.44 14.43
CA ILE A 216 -15.60 11.01 14.79
C ILE A 216 -16.98 10.38 14.92
N SER A 217 -18.05 11.16 14.92
CA SER A 217 -19.42 10.64 14.98
C SER A 217 -19.94 10.25 13.60
N ARG A 218 -20.71 9.15 13.57
CA ARG A 218 -21.37 8.62 12.37
C ARG A 218 -22.81 8.24 12.71
N GLN A 219 -23.75 8.58 11.85
CA GLN A 219 -25.16 8.25 11.96
C GLN A 219 -25.41 6.88 11.30
N LEU A 220 -24.81 5.82 11.87
CA LEU A 220 -24.89 4.47 11.34
C LEU A 220 -25.70 3.58 12.30
N TRP A 221 -26.50 2.68 11.73
CA TRP A 221 -27.22 1.67 12.50
C TRP A 221 -26.30 0.70 13.23
N TRP A 222 -25.17 0.34 12.64
CA TRP A 222 -24.21 -0.63 13.15
C TRP A 222 -22.85 0.01 13.41
N GLY A 223 -22.34 -0.15 14.60
CA GLY A 223 -21.03 0.34 15.01
C GLY A 223 -20.92 0.46 16.54
N HIS A 224 -19.79 0.96 17.02
CA HIS A 224 -19.65 1.24 18.45
C HIS A 224 -20.36 2.55 18.78
N GLN A 225 -21.40 2.47 19.57
CA GLN A 225 -22.14 3.64 20.03
C GLN A 225 -21.24 4.53 20.89
N ILE A 226 -21.34 5.84 20.70
CA ILE A 226 -20.55 6.81 21.45
C ILE A 226 -20.87 6.69 22.94
N PRO A 227 -19.86 6.52 23.82
CA PRO A 227 -20.07 6.31 25.25
C PRO A 227 -20.29 7.65 26.00
N ALA A 228 -21.21 8.47 25.48
CA ALA A 228 -21.62 9.74 26.05
C ALA A 228 -23.10 9.68 26.42
N PHE A 229 -23.43 10.19 27.59
CA PHE A 229 -24.77 10.15 28.15
C PHE A 229 -25.21 11.57 28.52
N TYR A 230 -26.36 11.96 28.02
CA TYR A 230 -26.96 13.28 28.30
C TYR A 230 -27.94 13.16 29.44
N CYS A 231 -27.76 13.96 30.49
CA CYS A 231 -28.73 14.02 31.58
C CYS A 231 -30.03 14.67 31.09
N ASP A 232 -31.14 13.95 31.18
CA ASP A 232 -32.44 14.44 30.69
C ASP A 232 -32.99 15.60 31.55
N ASP A 233 -32.51 15.72 32.80
CA ASP A 233 -32.98 16.75 33.72
C ASP A 233 -32.25 18.11 33.53
N CYS A 234 -30.94 18.11 33.21
CA CYS A 234 -30.15 19.34 33.18
C CYS A 234 -29.27 19.50 31.94
N GLY A 235 -29.28 18.54 31.01
CA GLY A 235 -28.48 18.60 29.75
C GLY A 235 -26.98 18.34 29.90
N GLU A 236 -26.51 17.99 31.11
CA GLU A 236 -25.08 17.69 31.33
C GLU A 236 -24.64 16.47 30.57
N THR A 237 -23.45 16.52 29.97
CA THR A 237 -22.88 15.41 29.22
C THR A 237 -21.88 14.64 30.08
N VAL A 238 -22.10 13.34 30.25
CA VAL A 238 -21.21 12.44 30.99
C VAL A 238 -20.63 11.40 30.07
N VAL A 239 -19.30 11.32 29.97
CA VAL A 239 -18.61 10.28 29.20
C VAL A 239 -18.21 9.16 30.18
N ALA A 240 -18.72 7.97 29.93
CA ALA A 240 -18.49 6.82 30.81
C ALA A 240 -18.56 5.50 30.01
N LYS A 241 -17.96 4.42 30.55
CA LYS A 241 -18.05 3.08 29.93
C LYS A 241 -19.47 2.50 29.99
N GLU A 242 -20.18 2.81 31.03
CA GLU A 242 -21.54 2.36 31.30
C GLU A 242 -22.42 3.56 31.64
N MET A 243 -23.74 3.39 31.51
CA MET A 243 -24.70 4.45 31.85
C MET A 243 -24.53 4.90 33.30
N PRO A 244 -24.32 6.21 33.56
CA PRO A 244 -24.16 6.74 34.90
C PRO A 244 -25.43 6.53 35.74
N CYS A 245 -25.27 6.22 37.00
CA CYS A 245 -26.40 6.11 37.94
C CYS A 245 -26.91 7.48 38.41
N THR A 246 -26.02 8.49 38.41
CA THR A 246 -26.33 9.82 38.99
C THR A 246 -25.59 10.92 38.21
N CYS A 247 -26.29 11.99 37.90
CA CYS A 247 -25.69 13.16 37.23
C CYS A 247 -24.79 13.92 38.23
N PRO A 248 -23.53 14.19 37.88
CA PRO A 248 -22.61 14.92 38.75
C PRO A 248 -23.01 16.38 38.97
N LYS A 249 -23.87 16.94 38.13
CA LYS A 249 -24.28 18.36 38.17
C LYS A 249 -25.57 18.56 38.94
N CYS A 250 -26.61 17.76 38.69
CA CYS A 250 -27.94 17.96 39.28
C CYS A 250 -28.41 16.82 40.19
N GLY A 251 -27.71 15.70 40.23
CA GLY A 251 -28.12 14.54 41.02
C GLY A 251 -29.22 13.69 40.35
N GLY A 252 -29.70 14.05 39.17
CA GLY A 252 -30.70 13.29 38.44
C GLY A 252 -30.20 11.93 37.96
N SER A 253 -31.13 11.00 37.71
CA SER A 253 -30.81 9.60 37.34
C SER A 253 -31.27 9.21 35.92
N HIS A 254 -31.83 10.15 35.17
CA HIS A 254 -32.33 9.91 33.84
C HIS A 254 -31.30 10.35 32.80
N PHE A 255 -30.89 9.42 31.94
CA PHE A 255 -29.90 9.68 30.90
C PHE A 255 -30.33 9.10 29.56
N THR A 256 -30.04 9.82 28.53
CA THR A 256 -30.12 9.35 27.13
C THR A 256 -28.71 9.21 26.57
N GLN A 257 -28.37 8.03 26.04
CA GLN A 257 -27.07 7.81 25.39
C GLN A 257 -27.06 8.47 24.02
N ASP A 258 -25.91 8.98 23.60
CA ASP A 258 -25.72 9.51 22.25
C ASP A 258 -26.08 8.43 21.20
N PRO A 259 -26.94 8.74 20.22
CA PRO A 259 -27.38 7.76 19.23
C PRO A 259 -26.34 7.44 18.15
N ASP A 260 -25.31 8.28 18.01
CA ASP A 260 -24.30 8.14 16.99
C ASP A 260 -23.29 7.03 17.33
N THR A 261 -22.60 6.56 16.31
CA THR A 261 -21.51 5.59 16.44
C THR A 261 -20.17 6.25 16.15
N LEU A 262 -19.09 5.68 16.67
CA LEU A 262 -17.74 6.12 16.39
C LEU A 262 -17.33 5.76 14.96
N ASP A 263 -16.55 6.63 14.33
CA ASP A 263 -15.88 6.37 13.07
C ASP A 263 -15.03 5.09 13.15
N THR A 264 -15.12 4.24 12.15
CA THR A 264 -14.32 3.00 12.03
C THR A 264 -12.83 3.24 12.28
N TRP A 265 -12.31 4.35 11.79
CA TRP A 265 -10.90 4.71 11.96
C TRP A 265 -10.52 5.05 13.41
N PHE A 266 -11.48 5.35 14.25
CA PHE A 266 -11.23 5.63 15.67
C PHE A 266 -10.72 4.39 16.40
N SER A 267 -11.37 3.24 16.20
CA SER A 267 -10.89 1.97 16.76
C SER A 267 -9.72 1.37 15.97
N SER A 268 -9.70 1.52 14.64
CA SER A 268 -8.60 1.05 13.79
C SER A 268 -7.25 1.70 14.14
N ALA A 269 -7.27 2.91 14.67
CA ALA A 269 -6.07 3.60 15.15
C ALA A 269 -5.39 2.92 16.34
N LEU A 270 -6.12 2.10 17.08
CA LEU A 270 -5.63 1.39 18.26
C LEU A 270 -4.91 0.07 17.94
N TRP A 271 -4.96 -0.37 16.66
CA TRP A 271 -4.44 -1.66 16.22
C TRP A 271 -3.04 -2.01 16.77
N PRO A 272 -2.02 -1.13 16.70
CA PRO A 272 -0.65 -1.51 17.06
C PRO A 272 -0.47 -1.96 18.50
N PHE A 273 -1.34 -1.53 19.40
CA PHE A 273 -1.23 -1.80 20.83
C PHE A 273 -2.44 -2.52 21.43
N SER A 274 -3.65 -2.28 20.92
CA SER A 274 -4.86 -2.92 21.47
C SER A 274 -4.90 -4.43 21.22
N THR A 275 -4.40 -4.88 20.07
CA THR A 275 -4.31 -6.31 19.71
C THR A 275 -3.30 -7.08 20.55
N LEU A 276 -2.39 -6.38 21.22
CA LEU A 276 -1.35 -6.94 22.09
C LEU A 276 -1.74 -6.93 23.57
N GLY A 277 -3.00 -6.55 23.87
CA GLY A 277 -3.55 -6.60 25.23
C GLY A 277 -3.64 -5.27 25.94
N TRP A 278 -3.19 -4.12 25.36
CA TRP A 278 -3.46 -2.80 25.93
C TRP A 278 -4.99 -2.57 26.07
N PRO A 279 -5.52 -1.97 27.15
CA PRO A 279 -4.83 -1.15 28.14
C PRO A 279 -4.23 -1.90 29.36
N ASN A 280 -4.12 -3.23 29.32
CA ASN A 280 -3.36 -3.93 30.34
C ASN A 280 -1.86 -3.77 30.10
N GLU A 281 -1.24 -2.85 30.83
CA GLU A 281 0.22 -2.57 30.69
C GLU A 281 1.10 -3.75 31.13
N ASN A 282 0.54 -4.77 31.80
CA ASN A 282 1.24 -5.99 32.19
C ASN A 282 1.01 -7.14 31.17
N ALA A 283 0.33 -6.92 30.04
CA ALA A 283 0.15 -7.95 29.02
C ALA A 283 1.52 -8.34 28.44
N GLU A 284 1.79 -9.64 28.35
CA GLU A 284 3.07 -10.19 27.89
C GLU A 284 3.37 -9.76 26.45
N ASP A 285 2.41 -9.95 25.53
CA ASP A 285 2.54 -9.56 24.13
C ASP A 285 2.76 -8.06 23.97
N TYR A 286 2.07 -7.22 24.75
CA TYR A 286 2.26 -5.78 24.71
C TYR A 286 3.69 -5.38 25.11
N ASN A 287 4.22 -5.98 26.15
CA ASN A 287 5.58 -5.68 26.63
C ASN A 287 6.68 -6.23 25.70
N TYR A 288 6.38 -7.30 24.95
CA TYR A 288 7.34 -7.92 24.04
C TYR A 288 7.33 -7.29 22.63
N PHE A 289 6.14 -7.08 22.07
CA PHE A 289 6.01 -6.69 20.66
C PHE A 289 5.79 -5.20 20.43
N TYR A 290 5.39 -4.43 21.44
CA TYR A 290 5.14 -3.00 21.27
C TYR A 290 6.28 -2.14 21.85
N PRO A 291 6.80 -1.12 21.13
CA PRO A 291 6.48 -0.76 19.73
C PRO A 291 6.90 -1.85 18.72
N THR A 292 6.17 -1.93 17.59
CA THR A 292 6.54 -2.85 16.52
C THR A 292 7.66 -2.25 15.64
N ASN A 293 8.33 -3.10 14.82
CA ASN A 293 9.42 -2.63 13.97
C ASN A 293 8.88 -2.06 12.65
N THR A 294 8.03 -2.82 11.96
CA THR A 294 7.59 -2.46 10.61
C THR A 294 6.08 -2.57 10.46
N LEU A 295 5.46 -1.50 9.99
CA LEU A 295 4.10 -1.48 9.47
C LEU A 295 4.14 -1.53 7.95
N VAL A 296 3.37 -2.46 7.34
CA VAL A 296 3.25 -2.57 5.88
C VAL A 296 1.84 -2.14 5.45
N THR A 297 1.73 -1.20 4.52
CA THR A 297 0.43 -0.69 4.05
C THR A 297 0.51 -0.06 2.66
N GLY A 298 -0.67 0.15 2.03
CA GLY A 298 -0.78 0.92 0.79
C GLY A 298 -0.66 2.42 1.01
N TYR A 299 -0.23 3.12 -0.04
CA TYR A 299 -0.07 4.58 0.02
C TYR A 299 -1.41 5.33 0.18
N ASP A 300 -2.52 4.74 -0.20
CA ASP A 300 -3.85 5.38 -0.22
C ASP A 300 -4.47 5.53 1.18
N ILE A 301 -3.93 4.87 2.20
CA ILE A 301 -4.40 4.97 3.58
C ILE A 301 -3.37 5.55 4.55
N ILE A 302 -2.34 6.23 4.07
CA ILE A 302 -1.38 6.94 4.92
C ILE A 302 -2.11 7.95 5.82
N GLY A 303 -2.97 8.79 5.24
CA GLY A 303 -3.73 9.78 5.99
C GLY A 303 -4.83 9.19 6.87
N PHE A 304 -5.46 8.10 6.44
CA PHE A 304 -6.61 7.53 7.16
C PHE A 304 -6.21 6.56 8.27
N TRP A 305 -5.17 5.77 8.07
CA TRP A 305 -4.79 4.74 9.03
C TRP A 305 -3.44 5.00 9.68
N VAL A 306 -2.38 5.20 8.89
CA VAL A 306 -1.01 5.38 9.44
C VAL A 306 -0.95 6.57 10.37
N SER A 307 -1.45 7.74 9.92
CA SER A 307 -1.43 8.95 10.75
C SER A 307 -2.18 8.77 12.07
N ARG A 308 -3.34 8.08 12.01
CA ARG A 308 -4.16 7.83 13.19
C ARG A 308 -3.50 6.86 14.18
N MET A 309 -2.83 5.82 13.70
CA MET A 309 -2.05 4.94 14.56
C MET A 309 -0.90 5.69 15.24
N ILE A 310 -0.21 6.57 14.51
CA ILE A 310 0.92 7.34 15.06
C ILE A 310 0.46 8.28 16.17
N PHE A 311 -0.52 9.15 15.91
CA PHE A 311 -0.95 10.08 16.96
C PHE A 311 -1.66 9.40 18.12
N SER A 312 -2.40 8.32 17.87
CA SER A 312 -3.04 7.54 18.96
C SER A 312 -2.00 6.80 19.80
N GLY A 313 -0.99 6.17 19.19
CA GLY A 313 0.11 5.54 19.89
C GLY A 313 0.83 6.52 20.81
N LEU A 314 1.21 7.67 20.27
CA LEU A 314 1.88 8.74 21.05
C LEU A 314 0.99 9.26 22.18
N ALA A 315 -0.32 9.46 21.92
CA ALA A 315 -1.24 10.01 22.91
C ALA A 315 -1.56 9.03 24.04
N TYR A 316 -1.74 7.74 23.73
CA TYR A 316 -2.18 6.76 24.72
C TYR A 316 -1.03 6.02 25.42
N THR A 317 0.08 5.79 24.73
CA THR A 317 1.22 5.01 25.26
C THR A 317 2.48 5.84 25.47
N GLY A 318 2.53 7.06 24.98
CA GLY A 318 3.72 7.92 25.00
C GLY A 318 4.84 7.47 24.07
N LYS A 319 4.60 6.47 23.21
CA LYS A 319 5.61 5.88 22.32
C LYS A 319 5.14 5.89 20.87
N ALA A 320 6.06 6.06 19.93
CA ALA A 320 5.79 5.81 18.52
C ALA A 320 5.40 4.33 18.34
N PRO A 321 4.32 4.02 17.60
CA PRO A 321 3.80 2.65 17.52
C PRO A 321 4.66 1.70 16.69
N PHE A 322 5.49 2.21 15.80
CA PHE A 322 6.42 1.49 14.93
C PHE A 322 7.53 2.44 14.47
N ASP A 323 8.67 1.92 14.07
CA ASP A 323 9.81 2.70 13.60
C ASP A 323 9.86 2.82 12.06
N THR A 324 9.33 1.86 11.31
CA THR A 324 9.32 1.88 9.85
C THR A 324 7.93 1.66 9.27
N VAL A 325 7.56 2.47 8.28
CA VAL A 325 6.34 2.31 7.48
C VAL A 325 6.74 1.94 6.05
N LEU A 326 6.60 0.66 5.72
CA LEU A 326 6.83 0.16 4.37
C LEU A 326 5.56 0.36 3.53
N ILE A 327 5.67 1.17 2.51
CA ILE A 327 4.56 1.49 1.60
C ILE A 327 4.64 0.62 0.36
N HIS A 328 3.58 -0.14 0.08
CA HIS A 328 3.43 -0.87 -1.17
C HIS A 328 2.48 -0.14 -2.14
N GLY A 329 2.56 -0.49 -3.41
CA GLY A 329 1.64 -0.04 -4.44
C GLY A 329 0.32 -0.82 -4.43
N ILE A 330 -0.59 -0.44 -5.32
CA ILE A 330 -1.89 -1.10 -5.50
C ILE A 330 -1.82 -1.97 -6.75
N VAL A 331 -2.41 -3.18 -6.68
CA VAL A 331 -2.57 -4.04 -7.85
C VAL A 331 -3.68 -3.47 -8.73
N ARG A 332 -3.36 -3.26 -10.00
CA ARG A 332 -4.26 -2.75 -11.04
C ARG A 332 -4.63 -3.86 -12.00
N ASP A 333 -5.73 -3.68 -12.72
CA ASP A 333 -6.10 -4.61 -13.80
C ASP A 333 -5.08 -4.60 -14.96
N SER A 334 -5.23 -5.47 -15.93
CA SER A 334 -4.35 -5.58 -17.10
C SER A 334 -4.26 -4.30 -17.93
N GLN A 335 -5.27 -3.42 -17.83
CA GLN A 335 -5.30 -2.11 -18.49
C GLN A 335 -4.71 -0.98 -17.63
N GLY A 336 -4.28 -1.29 -16.41
CA GLY A 336 -3.71 -0.32 -15.47
C GLY A 336 -4.75 0.50 -14.70
N ARG A 337 -6.04 0.13 -14.71
CA ARG A 337 -7.10 0.80 -13.96
C ARG A 337 -7.15 0.27 -12.52
N LYS A 338 -7.50 1.13 -11.57
CA LYS A 338 -7.76 0.71 -10.19
C LYS A 338 -8.94 -0.27 -10.17
N MET A 339 -8.77 -1.40 -9.50
CA MET A 339 -9.84 -2.37 -9.32
C MET A 339 -10.91 -1.82 -8.38
N SER A 340 -12.18 -1.93 -8.75
CA SER A 340 -13.31 -1.52 -7.92
C SER A 340 -14.53 -2.40 -8.17
N LYS A 341 -15.40 -2.49 -7.15
CA LYS A 341 -16.67 -3.22 -7.27
C LYS A 341 -17.59 -2.63 -8.34
N SER A 342 -17.56 -1.30 -8.50
CA SER A 342 -18.39 -0.60 -9.49
C SER A 342 -17.96 -0.84 -10.93
N LEU A 343 -16.68 -1.09 -11.18
CA LEU A 343 -16.16 -1.42 -12.52
C LEU A 343 -16.23 -2.91 -12.83
N GLY A 344 -16.49 -3.77 -11.84
CA GLY A 344 -16.51 -5.22 -12.02
C GLY A 344 -15.17 -5.83 -12.50
N ASN A 345 -14.08 -5.10 -12.37
CA ASN A 345 -12.74 -5.49 -12.82
C ASN A 345 -11.87 -6.07 -11.71
N GLY A 346 -12.47 -6.42 -10.57
CA GLY A 346 -11.77 -7.07 -9.47
C GLY A 346 -11.39 -8.51 -9.82
N ILE A 347 -10.16 -8.89 -9.49
CA ILE A 347 -9.66 -10.26 -9.63
C ILE A 347 -9.79 -10.92 -8.25
N ASP A 348 -10.48 -12.05 -8.22
CA ASP A 348 -10.64 -12.84 -7.00
C ASP A 348 -9.35 -13.66 -6.76
N PRO A 349 -8.59 -13.37 -5.70
CA PRO A 349 -7.35 -14.08 -5.42
C PRO A 349 -7.58 -15.58 -5.15
N LEU A 350 -8.74 -15.97 -4.62
CA LEU A 350 -9.04 -17.38 -4.35
C LEU A 350 -9.15 -18.19 -5.65
N LYS A 351 -9.75 -17.61 -6.69
CA LYS A 351 -9.80 -18.27 -8.02
C LYS A 351 -8.41 -18.43 -8.63
N VAL A 352 -7.55 -17.43 -8.46
CA VAL A 352 -6.15 -17.52 -8.92
C VAL A 352 -5.40 -18.61 -8.15
N ILE A 353 -5.63 -18.71 -6.84
CA ILE A 353 -5.04 -19.75 -6.00
C ILE A 353 -5.50 -21.14 -6.42
N ASP A 354 -6.79 -21.33 -6.68
CA ASP A 354 -7.36 -22.59 -7.13
C ASP A 354 -6.78 -23.05 -8.48
N GLU A 355 -6.48 -22.12 -9.39
CA GLU A 355 -5.98 -22.41 -10.74
C GLU A 355 -4.45 -22.58 -10.80
N TYR A 356 -3.71 -21.72 -10.08
CA TYR A 356 -2.24 -21.62 -10.20
C TYR A 356 -1.48 -22.02 -8.93
N GLY A 357 -2.15 -22.08 -7.79
CA GLY A 357 -1.54 -22.29 -6.48
C GLY A 357 -1.19 -20.98 -5.76
N ALA A 358 -1.21 -21.04 -4.42
CA ALA A 358 -0.96 -19.86 -3.57
C ALA A 358 0.45 -19.29 -3.75
N ASP A 359 1.46 -20.16 -3.84
CA ASP A 359 2.87 -19.75 -4.02
C ASP A 359 3.11 -19.04 -5.35
N ALA A 360 2.40 -19.45 -6.42
CA ALA A 360 2.50 -18.78 -7.71
C ALA A 360 1.97 -17.35 -7.65
N LEU A 361 0.81 -17.13 -6.99
CA LEU A 361 0.27 -15.78 -6.78
C LEU A 361 1.20 -14.94 -5.91
N ARG A 362 1.71 -15.49 -4.79
CA ARG A 362 2.62 -14.80 -3.88
C ARG A 362 3.90 -14.36 -4.58
N MET A 363 4.51 -15.24 -5.35
CA MET A 363 5.75 -14.96 -6.08
C MET A 363 5.52 -13.90 -7.16
N MET A 364 4.43 -13.99 -7.92
CA MET A 364 4.05 -12.98 -8.92
C MET A 364 3.89 -11.59 -8.30
N LEU A 365 3.33 -11.49 -7.10
CA LEU A 365 3.16 -10.22 -6.40
C LEU A 365 4.49 -9.63 -5.90
N MET A 366 5.53 -10.45 -5.74
CA MET A 366 6.83 -10.02 -5.25
C MET A 366 7.82 -9.73 -6.37
N VAL A 367 7.97 -10.64 -7.33
CA VAL A 367 8.95 -10.49 -8.42
C VAL A 367 8.66 -9.26 -9.28
N GLY A 368 9.65 -8.40 -9.42
CA GLY A 368 9.54 -7.14 -10.15
C GLY A 368 8.71 -6.06 -9.45
N SER A 369 8.30 -6.28 -8.19
CA SER A 369 7.67 -5.24 -7.37
C SER A 369 8.70 -4.24 -6.88
N THR A 370 8.28 -2.98 -6.81
CA THR A 370 9.08 -1.89 -6.22
C THR A 370 8.22 -1.19 -5.17
N ALA A 371 8.79 -0.94 -4.00
CA ALA A 371 8.08 -0.28 -2.91
C ALA A 371 7.41 1.03 -3.36
N GLY A 372 6.13 1.18 -3.03
CA GLY A 372 5.32 2.35 -3.36
C GLY A 372 4.87 2.50 -4.82
N ASN A 373 5.16 1.56 -5.70
CA ASN A 373 4.74 1.58 -7.09
C ASN A 373 3.61 0.57 -7.34
N ASP A 374 2.62 0.98 -8.12
CA ASP A 374 1.54 0.11 -8.55
C ASP A 374 2.06 -0.96 -9.51
N MET A 375 1.47 -2.14 -9.44
CA MET A 375 1.74 -3.21 -10.40
C MET A 375 0.46 -3.59 -11.16
N ARG A 376 0.63 -4.12 -12.38
CA ARG A 376 -0.45 -4.68 -13.17
C ARG A 376 -0.51 -6.18 -12.97
N TYR A 377 -1.69 -6.69 -12.72
CA TYR A 377 -1.94 -8.12 -12.75
C TYR A 377 -1.78 -8.67 -14.18
N SER A 378 -1.18 -9.85 -14.31
CA SER A 378 -1.02 -10.55 -15.58
C SER A 378 -1.02 -12.06 -15.35
N ASP A 379 -1.86 -12.78 -16.10
CA ASP A 379 -1.95 -14.25 -16.05
C ASP A 379 -0.63 -14.90 -16.52
N GLU A 380 0.08 -14.25 -17.46
CA GLU A 380 1.38 -14.73 -17.93
C GLU A 380 2.41 -14.73 -16.80
N LYS A 381 2.41 -13.70 -15.96
CA LYS A 381 3.32 -13.62 -14.79
C LYS A 381 2.99 -14.68 -13.75
N VAL A 382 1.70 -14.92 -13.46
CA VAL A 382 1.28 -15.99 -12.55
C VAL A 382 1.70 -17.36 -13.10
N THR A 383 1.49 -17.56 -14.42
CA THR A 383 1.92 -18.80 -15.11
C THR A 383 3.42 -18.99 -15.03
N ALA A 384 4.23 -17.94 -15.21
CA ALA A 384 5.69 -18.01 -15.06
C ALA A 384 6.08 -18.45 -13.64
N SER A 385 5.47 -17.85 -12.61
CA SER A 385 5.71 -18.22 -11.20
C SER A 385 5.29 -19.66 -10.89
N ARG A 386 4.17 -20.13 -11.47
CA ARG A 386 3.79 -21.56 -11.39
C ARG A 386 4.82 -22.48 -12.06
N ASN A 387 5.33 -22.09 -13.22
CA ASN A 387 6.36 -22.88 -13.93
C ASN A 387 7.66 -22.93 -13.13
N PHE A 388 8.01 -21.84 -12.43
CA PHE A 388 9.13 -21.83 -11.48
C PHE A 388 8.91 -22.84 -10.34
N ALA A 389 7.72 -22.83 -9.71
CA ALA A 389 7.37 -23.81 -8.68
C ALA A 389 7.49 -25.25 -9.20
N ASN A 390 6.98 -25.52 -10.40
CA ASN A 390 7.09 -26.84 -11.02
C ASN A 390 8.55 -27.24 -11.30
N LYS A 391 9.40 -26.29 -11.72
CA LYS A 391 10.82 -26.55 -11.95
C LYS A 391 11.54 -26.90 -10.65
N LEU A 392 11.27 -26.15 -9.57
CA LEU A 392 11.81 -26.43 -8.25
C LEU A 392 11.37 -27.81 -7.73
N TRP A 393 10.08 -28.13 -7.87
CA TRP A 393 9.53 -29.44 -7.51
C TRP A 393 10.24 -30.59 -8.25
N ASN A 394 10.38 -30.47 -9.56
CA ASN A 394 11.06 -31.50 -10.35
C ASN A 394 12.56 -31.63 -10.01
N ALA A 395 13.22 -30.52 -9.73
CA ALA A 395 14.60 -30.49 -9.28
C ALA A 395 14.76 -31.22 -7.92
N SER A 396 13.86 -30.93 -6.97
CA SER A 396 13.88 -31.57 -5.65
C SER A 396 13.63 -33.09 -5.75
N ARG A 397 12.67 -33.50 -6.60
CA ARG A 397 12.43 -34.93 -6.87
C ARG A 397 13.66 -35.59 -7.47
N PHE A 398 14.32 -34.92 -8.43
CA PHE A 398 15.56 -35.48 -9.00
C PHE A 398 16.63 -35.70 -7.92
N VAL A 399 16.82 -34.73 -7.02
CA VAL A 399 17.76 -34.87 -5.90
C VAL A 399 17.39 -36.09 -5.04
N GLN A 400 16.16 -36.15 -4.55
CA GLN A 400 15.67 -37.21 -3.68
C GLN A 400 15.81 -38.62 -4.31
N MET A 401 15.47 -38.75 -5.59
CA MET A 401 15.57 -40.03 -6.32
C MET A 401 17.03 -40.54 -6.50
N ASN A 402 18.01 -39.67 -6.32
CA ASN A 402 19.44 -39.99 -6.43
C ASN A 402 20.11 -40.20 -5.06
N LEU A 403 19.36 -40.10 -3.95
CA LEU A 403 19.87 -40.38 -2.61
C LEU A 403 19.71 -41.88 -2.29
N PRO A 404 20.75 -42.54 -1.75
CA PRO A 404 20.62 -43.89 -1.22
C PRO A 404 19.84 -43.88 0.10
N GLU A 405 19.33 -45.06 0.52
CA GLU A 405 18.54 -45.18 1.75
C GLU A 405 19.33 -44.81 3.02
N ASP A 406 20.64 -45.05 3.00
CA ASP A 406 21.59 -44.75 4.07
C ASP A 406 22.29 -43.40 3.92
N PHE A 407 21.73 -42.48 3.15
CA PHE A 407 22.31 -41.17 2.94
C PHE A 407 22.39 -40.32 4.23
N GLU A 408 23.60 -39.91 4.55
CA GLU A 408 23.87 -39.00 5.66
C GLU A 408 24.12 -37.58 5.12
N PRO A 409 23.25 -36.58 5.46
CA PRO A 409 23.46 -35.21 5.06
C PRO A 409 24.67 -34.60 5.78
N GLY A 410 25.33 -33.66 5.12
CA GLY A 410 26.45 -32.93 5.69
C GLY A 410 27.32 -32.33 4.61
N MET A 411 28.14 -31.36 4.98
CA MET A 411 29.08 -30.74 4.05
C MET A 411 30.29 -31.65 3.84
N PRO A 412 30.68 -31.94 2.60
CA PRO A 412 31.92 -32.71 2.33
C PRO A 412 33.17 -31.93 2.78
N ALA A 413 34.27 -32.65 3.02
CA ALA A 413 35.55 -32.02 3.22
C ALA A 413 36.00 -31.25 1.95
N GLU A 414 36.68 -30.11 2.13
CA GLU A 414 37.03 -29.20 1.03
C GLU A 414 37.82 -29.87 -0.10
N GLU A 415 38.68 -30.82 0.26
CA GLU A 415 39.54 -31.55 -0.68
C GLU A 415 38.75 -32.43 -1.65
N LEU A 416 37.50 -32.76 -1.31
CA LEU A 416 36.61 -33.58 -2.13
C LEU A 416 35.78 -32.75 -3.11
N LEU A 417 35.72 -31.43 -2.89
CA LEU A 417 34.95 -30.52 -3.73
C LEU A 417 35.68 -30.27 -5.06
N ASP A 418 34.98 -30.49 -6.15
CA ASP A 418 35.47 -30.09 -7.45
C ASP A 418 35.20 -28.61 -7.75
N MET A 419 35.64 -28.11 -8.91
CA MET A 419 35.48 -26.72 -9.31
C MET A 419 34.02 -26.30 -9.40
N SER A 420 33.11 -27.20 -9.83
CA SER A 420 31.68 -26.89 -9.92
C SER A 420 31.01 -26.85 -8.55
N ASP A 421 31.44 -27.65 -7.60
CA ASP A 421 30.97 -27.61 -6.23
C ASP A 421 31.36 -26.29 -5.56
N LYS A 422 32.62 -25.90 -5.69
CA LYS A 422 33.13 -24.63 -5.17
C LYS A 422 32.44 -23.44 -5.80
N TRP A 423 32.16 -23.52 -7.10
CA TRP A 423 31.39 -22.48 -7.80
C TRP A 423 29.96 -22.34 -7.26
N VAL A 424 29.16 -23.40 -7.21
CA VAL A 424 27.76 -23.32 -6.77
C VAL A 424 27.64 -22.88 -5.31
N LEU A 425 28.57 -23.34 -4.44
CA LEU A 425 28.62 -22.92 -3.04
C LEU A 425 28.97 -21.44 -2.90
N SER A 426 29.90 -20.93 -3.71
CA SER A 426 30.23 -19.50 -3.73
C SER A 426 29.07 -18.65 -4.24
N GLU A 427 28.37 -19.13 -5.29
CA GLU A 427 27.18 -18.46 -5.81
C GLU A 427 26.03 -18.44 -4.79
N LEU A 428 25.87 -19.52 -4.02
CA LEU A 428 24.90 -19.57 -2.92
C LEU A 428 25.26 -18.54 -1.84
N ALA A 429 26.53 -18.47 -1.44
CA ALA A 429 26.99 -17.49 -0.45
C ALA A 429 26.75 -16.04 -0.93
N ARG A 430 27.06 -15.74 -2.19
CA ARG A 430 26.79 -14.45 -2.82
C ARG A 430 25.30 -14.15 -2.83
N THR A 431 24.47 -15.11 -3.25
CA THR A 431 23.02 -14.96 -3.29
C THR A 431 22.43 -14.71 -1.90
N ALA A 432 22.87 -15.46 -0.88
CA ALA A 432 22.42 -15.27 0.50
C ALA A 432 22.75 -13.85 1.02
N ALA A 433 23.96 -13.35 0.73
CA ALA A 433 24.36 -11.99 1.08
C ALA A 433 23.52 -10.92 0.38
N GLU A 434 23.30 -11.06 -0.94
CA GLU A 434 22.51 -10.11 -1.72
C GLU A 434 21.03 -10.12 -1.31
N VAL A 435 20.44 -11.28 -1.07
CA VAL A 435 19.05 -11.42 -0.61
C VAL A 435 18.88 -10.76 0.75
N THR A 436 19.77 -11.05 1.70
CA THR A 436 19.72 -10.45 3.03
C THR A 436 19.84 -8.91 2.94
N ALA A 437 20.82 -8.42 2.18
CA ALA A 437 21.01 -6.98 2.00
C ALA A 437 19.82 -6.27 1.33
N ASN A 438 19.11 -6.94 0.41
CA ASN A 438 17.89 -6.41 -0.21
C ASN A 438 16.71 -6.42 0.78
N LEU A 439 16.56 -7.48 1.58
CA LEU A 439 15.53 -7.54 2.62
C LEU A 439 15.71 -6.44 3.67
N ASP A 440 16.96 -6.21 4.11
CA ASP A 440 17.30 -5.14 5.07
C ASP A 440 16.96 -3.73 4.55
N LYS A 441 16.93 -3.57 3.21
CA LYS A 441 16.54 -2.31 2.54
C LYS A 441 15.07 -2.28 2.15
N TYR A 442 14.29 -3.31 2.47
CA TYR A 442 12.92 -3.49 2.00
C TYR A 442 12.77 -3.58 0.47
N GLU A 443 13.80 -4.01 -0.22
CA GLU A 443 13.80 -4.27 -1.67
C GLU A 443 13.32 -5.70 -1.97
N LEU A 444 12.09 -6.02 -1.53
CA LEU A 444 11.55 -7.38 -1.50
C LEU A 444 11.49 -8.03 -2.89
N GLY A 445 11.17 -7.24 -3.92
CA GLY A 445 11.11 -7.73 -5.31
C GLY A 445 12.47 -8.16 -5.83
N LEU A 446 13.54 -7.40 -5.52
CA LEU A 446 14.91 -7.75 -5.89
C LEU A 446 15.40 -8.97 -5.11
N ALA A 447 15.04 -9.10 -3.83
CA ALA A 447 15.38 -10.28 -3.04
C ALA A 447 14.75 -11.55 -3.65
N ALA A 448 13.46 -11.51 -4.00
CA ALA A 448 12.75 -12.62 -4.64
C ALA A 448 13.38 -13.00 -5.99
N GLU A 449 13.71 -12.03 -6.84
CA GLU A 449 14.35 -12.23 -8.14
C GLU A 449 15.73 -12.90 -8.02
N LYS A 450 16.53 -12.50 -7.01
CA LYS A 450 17.84 -13.09 -6.77
C LYS A 450 17.74 -14.59 -6.41
N VAL A 451 16.80 -14.95 -5.56
CA VAL A 451 16.56 -16.36 -5.20
C VAL A 451 16.04 -17.14 -6.40
N GLU A 452 15.10 -16.58 -7.16
CA GLU A 452 14.55 -17.19 -8.37
C GLU A 452 15.66 -17.50 -9.38
N ASN A 453 16.48 -16.51 -9.71
CA ASN A 453 17.59 -16.65 -10.65
C ASN A 453 18.62 -17.68 -10.17
N PHE A 454 18.96 -17.69 -8.88
CA PHE A 454 19.87 -18.70 -8.34
C PHE A 454 19.31 -20.12 -8.53
N ILE A 455 18.05 -20.34 -8.16
CA ILE A 455 17.43 -21.67 -8.26
C ILE A 455 17.27 -22.07 -9.73
N TRP A 456 16.78 -21.16 -10.57
CA TRP A 456 16.48 -21.48 -11.97
C TRP A 456 17.75 -21.68 -12.80
N ASP A 457 18.59 -20.64 -12.84
CA ASP A 457 19.72 -20.58 -13.78
C ASP A 457 20.96 -21.33 -13.25
N ILE A 458 21.27 -21.16 -11.95
CA ILE A 458 22.52 -21.69 -11.39
C ILE A 458 22.32 -23.13 -10.92
N TYR A 459 21.35 -23.35 -10.04
CA TYR A 459 21.16 -24.67 -9.44
C TYR A 459 20.55 -25.67 -10.43
N CYS A 460 19.42 -25.35 -11.08
CA CYS A 460 18.71 -26.26 -11.97
C CYS A 460 19.39 -26.43 -13.33
N ASP A 461 19.71 -25.32 -14.02
CA ASP A 461 20.17 -25.37 -15.40
C ASP A 461 21.64 -25.76 -15.53
N TRP A 462 22.45 -25.48 -14.50
CA TRP A 462 23.85 -25.81 -14.54
C TRP A 462 24.24 -26.91 -13.54
N TYR A 463 24.09 -26.64 -12.24
CA TYR A 463 24.69 -27.52 -11.24
C TYR A 463 24.07 -28.93 -11.23
N ILE A 464 22.75 -29.07 -11.28
CA ILE A 464 22.08 -30.36 -11.39
C ILE A 464 22.55 -31.11 -12.66
N GLU A 465 22.61 -30.42 -13.80
CA GLU A 465 23.05 -31.01 -15.05
C GLU A 465 24.52 -31.50 -14.98
N ILE A 466 25.39 -30.76 -14.31
CA ILE A 466 26.78 -31.15 -14.06
C ILE A 466 26.83 -32.42 -13.20
N CYS A 467 26.08 -32.45 -12.10
CA CYS A 467 26.07 -33.57 -11.17
C CYS A 467 25.62 -34.89 -11.81
N LYS A 468 24.79 -34.89 -12.86
CA LYS A 468 24.30 -36.11 -13.51
C LYS A 468 25.43 -37.04 -13.96
N SER A 469 26.59 -36.54 -14.38
CA SER A 469 27.72 -37.38 -14.77
C SER A 469 28.40 -38.05 -13.58
N ARG A 470 28.49 -37.32 -12.45
CA ARG A 470 29.10 -37.86 -11.22
C ARG A 470 28.17 -38.85 -10.55
N LEU A 471 26.87 -38.58 -10.50
CA LEU A 471 25.85 -39.48 -9.93
C LEU A 471 25.75 -40.83 -10.66
N ASN A 472 25.99 -40.83 -11.98
CA ASN A 472 25.97 -42.05 -12.82
C ASN A 472 27.36 -42.60 -13.11
N GLY A 473 28.42 -42.03 -12.54
CA GLY A 473 29.80 -42.45 -12.71
C GLY A 473 30.18 -43.64 -11.81
N GLU A 474 31.37 -44.20 -12.03
CA GLU A 474 31.90 -45.32 -11.25
C GLU A 474 32.56 -44.87 -9.93
N ASP A 475 32.86 -43.59 -9.77
CA ASP A 475 33.51 -43.03 -8.57
C ASP A 475 32.47 -42.75 -7.48
N ALA A 476 32.34 -43.68 -6.54
CA ALA A 476 31.40 -43.59 -5.43
C ALA A 476 31.64 -42.36 -4.52
N GLN A 477 32.90 -41.93 -4.34
CA GLN A 477 33.23 -40.77 -3.51
C GLN A 477 32.77 -39.46 -4.18
N GLN A 478 33.00 -39.33 -5.48
CA GLN A 478 32.51 -38.16 -6.22
C GLN A 478 30.98 -38.13 -6.29
N ALA A 479 30.33 -39.28 -6.42
CA ALA A 479 28.88 -39.37 -6.38
C ALA A 479 28.31 -38.93 -5.02
N ASP A 480 28.90 -39.39 -3.91
CA ASP A 480 28.51 -39.01 -2.54
C ASP A 480 28.72 -37.50 -2.31
N THR A 481 29.88 -36.96 -2.71
CA THR A 481 30.16 -35.53 -2.64
C THR A 481 29.10 -34.70 -3.39
N ALA A 482 28.76 -35.11 -4.62
CA ALA A 482 27.74 -34.42 -5.40
C ALA A 482 26.37 -34.46 -4.73
N ARG A 483 25.96 -35.60 -4.13
CA ARG A 483 24.69 -35.70 -3.38
C ARG A 483 24.66 -34.76 -2.18
N LYS A 484 25.73 -34.73 -1.39
CA LYS A 484 25.85 -33.87 -0.22
C LYS A 484 25.75 -32.38 -0.57
N VAL A 485 26.47 -31.97 -1.62
CA VAL A 485 26.40 -30.56 -2.07
C VAL A 485 25.01 -30.21 -2.65
N LEU A 486 24.41 -31.14 -3.44
CA LEU A 486 23.03 -30.94 -3.95
C LEU A 486 22.02 -30.73 -2.83
N VAL A 487 22.05 -31.55 -1.79
CA VAL A 487 21.14 -31.45 -0.64
C VAL A 487 21.42 -30.18 0.17
N TRP A 488 22.70 -29.87 0.42
CA TRP A 488 23.10 -28.68 1.16
C TRP A 488 22.64 -27.38 0.48
N VAL A 489 22.89 -27.27 -0.83
CA VAL A 489 22.49 -26.09 -1.62
C VAL A 489 20.98 -25.97 -1.66
N LEU A 490 20.26 -27.07 -1.84
CA LEU A 490 18.80 -27.08 -1.86
C LEU A 490 18.23 -26.63 -0.51
N ASP A 491 18.72 -27.14 0.61
CA ASP A 491 18.30 -26.73 1.96
C ASP A 491 18.41 -25.21 2.15
N LYS A 492 19.55 -24.63 1.79
CA LYS A 492 19.76 -23.19 1.94
C LYS A 492 18.92 -22.36 0.97
N ALA A 493 18.78 -22.82 -0.28
CA ALA A 493 17.96 -22.14 -1.27
C ALA A 493 16.46 -22.15 -0.88
N LEU A 494 15.97 -23.26 -0.31
CA LEU A 494 14.61 -23.33 0.22
C LEU A 494 14.38 -22.33 1.36
N LYS A 495 15.34 -22.20 2.28
CA LYS A 495 15.27 -21.24 3.39
C LYS A 495 15.24 -19.79 2.88
N LEU A 496 16.02 -19.46 1.85
CA LEU A 496 16.00 -18.13 1.22
C LEU A 496 14.68 -17.86 0.48
N LEU A 497 14.06 -18.88 -0.12
CA LEU A 497 12.82 -18.78 -0.87
C LEU A 497 11.57 -18.79 0.02
N HIS A 498 11.65 -19.40 1.20
CA HIS A 498 10.49 -19.65 2.06
C HIS A 498 9.62 -18.44 2.38
N PRO A 499 10.17 -17.23 2.65
CA PRO A 499 9.34 -16.04 2.87
C PRO A 499 8.41 -15.68 1.70
N PHE A 500 8.77 -16.08 0.49
CA PHE A 500 8.02 -15.78 -0.75
C PHE A 500 7.07 -16.93 -1.14
N MET A 501 7.53 -18.17 -1.04
CA MET A 501 6.81 -19.39 -1.44
C MET A 501 6.76 -20.43 -0.30
N PRO A 502 6.00 -20.16 0.78
CA PRO A 502 6.07 -20.95 2.00
C PRO A 502 5.57 -22.39 1.85
N PHE A 503 4.60 -22.67 0.98
CA PHE A 503 3.98 -23.98 0.92
C PHE A 503 4.87 -25.01 0.23
N ILE A 504 5.35 -24.72 -0.98
CA ILE A 504 6.21 -25.64 -1.72
C ILE A 504 7.56 -25.83 -1.03
N THR A 505 8.10 -24.79 -0.41
CA THR A 505 9.39 -24.88 0.29
C THR A 505 9.30 -25.73 1.54
N GLU A 506 8.22 -25.63 2.32
CA GLU A 506 7.97 -26.48 3.47
C GLU A 506 7.85 -27.94 3.05
N GLU A 507 7.01 -28.24 2.05
CA GLU A 507 6.78 -29.60 1.54
C GLU A 507 8.08 -30.27 1.06
N ILE A 508 8.90 -29.54 0.32
CA ILE A 508 10.20 -30.06 -0.15
C ILE A 508 11.16 -30.23 1.01
N TYR A 509 11.21 -29.25 1.94
CA TYR A 509 12.12 -29.29 3.08
C TYR A 509 11.86 -30.50 3.97
N GLN A 510 10.61 -30.79 4.31
CA GLN A 510 10.24 -31.93 5.15
C GLN A 510 10.60 -33.29 4.50
N ALA A 511 10.69 -33.34 3.18
CA ALA A 511 11.08 -34.52 2.43
C ALA A 511 12.61 -34.70 2.31
N LEU A 512 13.42 -33.71 2.76
CA LEU A 512 14.88 -33.82 2.74
C LEU A 512 15.40 -34.65 3.95
N PRO A 513 16.42 -35.46 3.76
CA PRO A 513 17.06 -36.17 4.86
C PRO A 513 17.65 -35.23 5.91
N GLY A 514 17.40 -35.51 7.18
CA GLY A 514 17.90 -34.70 8.29
C GLY A 514 17.19 -33.37 8.50
N SER A 515 16.03 -33.15 7.84
CA SER A 515 15.17 -31.96 8.07
C SER A 515 14.59 -31.96 9.49
N ALA A 516 14.38 -30.78 10.03
CA ALA A 516 13.63 -30.58 11.27
C ALA A 516 12.11 -30.63 10.99
N GLU A 517 11.29 -30.49 12.04
CA GLU A 517 9.83 -30.53 11.94
C GLU A 517 9.25 -29.49 10.97
N THR A 518 9.85 -28.30 10.92
CA THR A 518 9.44 -27.24 10.00
C THR A 518 10.61 -26.35 9.59
N ILE A 519 10.57 -25.84 8.35
CA ILE A 519 11.54 -24.85 7.86
C ILE A 519 11.39 -23.51 8.56
N MET A 520 10.19 -23.16 9.06
CA MET A 520 9.87 -21.86 9.65
C MET A 520 10.73 -21.52 10.87
N THR A 521 11.16 -22.51 11.63
CA THR A 521 11.95 -22.31 12.85
C THR A 521 13.46 -22.46 12.61
N GLN A 522 13.87 -22.62 11.36
CA GLN A 522 15.28 -22.80 11.01
C GLN A 522 16.01 -21.48 10.91
N GLU A 523 17.33 -21.54 11.16
CA GLU A 523 18.19 -20.37 11.00
C GLU A 523 18.22 -19.90 9.54
N TRP A 524 18.18 -18.56 9.39
CA TRP A 524 18.40 -17.91 8.10
C TRP A 524 19.81 -18.19 7.58
N PRO A 525 19.98 -18.45 6.28
CA PRO A 525 21.28 -18.71 5.69
C PRO A 525 22.22 -17.51 5.83
N ASP A 526 23.21 -17.63 6.72
CA ASP A 526 24.20 -16.59 7.00
C ASP A 526 25.39 -16.71 6.04
N ALA A 527 25.49 -15.77 5.09
CA ALA A 527 26.59 -15.71 4.13
C ALA A 527 27.98 -15.61 4.77
N GLY A 528 28.08 -15.00 5.95
CA GLY A 528 29.33 -14.87 6.70
C GLY A 528 29.88 -16.20 7.24
N LYS A 529 29.01 -17.22 7.33
CA LYS A 529 29.38 -18.59 7.71
C LYS A 529 29.62 -19.51 6.52
N MET A 530 29.45 -19.03 5.29
CA MET A 530 29.65 -19.79 4.06
C MET A 530 31.05 -19.53 3.49
N THR A 531 31.72 -20.59 3.07
CA THR A 531 33.00 -20.46 2.38
C THR A 531 32.75 -20.11 0.91
N ALA A 532 33.56 -19.20 0.38
CA ALA A 532 33.57 -18.84 -1.03
C ALA A 532 34.97 -19.02 -1.63
N TRP A 533 35.01 -19.41 -2.89
CA TRP A 533 36.24 -19.65 -3.67
C TRP A 533 36.25 -18.74 -4.91
N PRO A 534 36.69 -17.48 -4.77
CA PRO A 534 36.61 -16.49 -5.85
C PRO A 534 37.36 -16.87 -7.12
N GLN A 535 38.50 -17.57 -6.99
CA GLN A 535 39.29 -17.99 -8.16
C GLN A 535 38.58 -19.10 -8.94
N GLU A 536 38.07 -20.11 -8.25
CA GLU A 536 37.31 -21.21 -8.85
C GLU A 536 36.02 -20.71 -9.50
N CYS A 537 35.34 -19.74 -8.89
CA CYS A 537 34.22 -19.05 -9.48
C CYS A 537 34.59 -18.36 -10.82
N ALA A 538 35.62 -17.54 -10.81
CA ALA A 538 36.06 -16.84 -12.02
C ALA A 538 36.49 -17.79 -13.14
N ASP A 539 37.20 -18.87 -12.78
CA ASP A 539 37.62 -19.92 -13.74
C ASP A 539 36.38 -20.62 -14.32
N PHE A 540 35.36 -20.91 -13.51
CA PHE A 540 34.15 -21.59 -13.96
C PHE A 540 33.26 -20.69 -14.80
N GLU A 541 33.13 -19.41 -14.47
CA GLU A 541 32.40 -18.42 -15.26
C GLU A 541 32.99 -18.30 -16.68
N VAL A 542 34.30 -18.27 -16.81
CA VAL A 542 35.00 -18.27 -18.11
C VAL A 542 34.61 -19.50 -18.95
N LEU A 543 34.53 -20.66 -18.31
CA LEU A 543 34.08 -21.90 -18.99
C LEU A 543 32.62 -21.83 -19.39
N MET A 544 31.74 -21.35 -18.52
CA MET A 544 30.33 -21.23 -18.81
C MET A 544 30.07 -20.28 -20.00
N ASP A 545 30.74 -19.13 -20.03
CA ASP A 545 30.60 -18.16 -21.11
C ASP A 545 31.06 -18.77 -22.44
N TYR A 546 32.16 -19.50 -22.43
CA TYR A 546 32.64 -20.20 -23.62
C TYR A 546 31.66 -21.31 -24.07
N ILE A 547 31.15 -22.11 -23.15
CA ILE A 547 30.15 -23.15 -23.44
C ILE A 547 28.88 -22.54 -24.01
N LYS A 548 28.38 -21.45 -23.42
CA LYS A 548 27.21 -20.70 -23.93
C LYS A 548 27.45 -20.23 -25.37
N ALA A 549 28.59 -19.60 -25.62
CA ALA A 549 28.95 -19.11 -26.96
C ALA A 549 29.02 -20.23 -27.99
N VAL A 550 29.63 -21.38 -27.66
CA VAL A 550 29.64 -22.56 -28.52
C VAL A 550 28.23 -23.08 -28.80
N ARG A 551 27.38 -23.18 -27.77
CA ARG A 551 25.98 -23.65 -27.92
C ARG A 551 25.16 -22.71 -28.79
N THR A 552 25.32 -21.40 -28.64
CA THR A 552 24.64 -20.38 -29.47
C THR A 552 25.02 -20.57 -30.93
N ILE A 553 26.31 -20.61 -31.27
CA ILE A 553 26.77 -20.78 -32.66
C ILE A 553 26.29 -22.12 -33.25
N ARG A 554 26.34 -23.21 -32.46
CA ARG A 554 25.83 -24.52 -32.91
C ARG A 554 24.33 -24.47 -33.21
N ASN A 555 23.57 -23.79 -32.38
CA ASN A 555 22.13 -23.60 -32.61
C ASN A 555 21.85 -22.76 -33.88
N ASP A 556 22.56 -21.65 -34.08
CA ASP A 556 22.42 -20.79 -35.25
C ASP A 556 22.75 -21.51 -36.55
N MET A 557 23.69 -22.47 -36.45
CA MET A 557 24.08 -23.32 -37.60
C MET A 557 23.25 -24.60 -37.72
N ASN A 558 22.22 -24.78 -36.87
CA ASN A 558 21.39 -26.01 -36.82
C ASN A 558 22.19 -27.30 -36.65
N VAL A 559 23.28 -27.30 -35.88
CA VAL A 559 24.10 -28.49 -35.62
C VAL A 559 23.42 -29.36 -34.56
N HIS A 560 23.11 -30.61 -34.93
CA HIS A 560 22.46 -31.56 -34.03
C HIS A 560 23.33 -31.79 -32.77
N PRO A 561 22.77 -31.84 -31.56
CA PRO A 561 23.51 -32.03 -30.31
C PRO A 561 24.41 -33.27 -30.27
N ALA A 562 24.00 -34.38 -30.90
CA ALA A 562 24.78 -35.62 -30.95
C ALA A 562 26.07 -35.51 -31.77
N LYS A 563 26.21 -34.47 -32.63
CA LYS A 563 27.42 -34.29 -33.43
C LYS A 563 28.51 -33.63 -32.59
N LYS A 564 29.47 -34.41 -32.14
CA LYS A 564 30.65 -33.95 -31.41
C LYS A 564 31.75 -33.53 -32.37
N THR A 565 32.64 -32.64 -31.97
CA THR A 565 33.74 -32.13 -32.75
C THR A 565 34.96 -31.79 -31.90
N SER A 566 36.14 -31.83 -32.48
CA SER A 566 37.33 -31.29 -31.83
C SER A 566 37.28 -29.78 -31.81
N MET A 567 37.97 -29.16 -30.87
CA MET A 567 38.10 -27.69 -30.81
C MET A 567 39.49 -27.26 -30.35
N THR A 568 40.00 -26.21 -30.97
CA THR A 568 41.24 -25.57 -30.52
C THR A 568 40.87 -24.25 -29.85
N ILE A 569 41.32 -24.04 -28.61
CA ILE A 569 40.99 -22.84 -27.83
C ILE A 569 42.25 -22.01 -27.61
N GLU A 570 42.27 -20.81 -28.17
CA GLU A 570 43.27 -19.81 -27.92
C GLU A 570 42.87 -19.03 -26.67
N THR A 571 43.68 -19.08 -25.60
CA THR A 571 43.37 -18.41 -24.32
C THR A 571 44.65 -18.04 -23.56
N ALA A 572 44.57 -16.95 -22.80
CA ALA A 572 45.60 -16.55 -21.84
C ALA A 572 45.44 -17.26 -20.47
N ASN A 573 44.29 -17.95 -20.21
CA ASN A 573 44.04 -18.71 -18.98
C ASN A 573 43.83 -20.20 -19.31
N PRO A 574 44.89 -20.92 -19.68
CA PRO A 574 44.77 -22.34 -20.03
C PRO A 574 44.37 -23.23 -18.84
N ALA A 575 44.66 -22.80 -17.60
CA ALA A 575 44.40 -23.56 -16.41
C ALA A 575 42.89 -23.81 -16.18
N ALA A 576 42.04 -22.80 -16.40
CA ALA A 576 40.59 -22.93 -16.31
C ALA A 576 40.06 -23.98 -17.31
N PHE A 577 40.51 -23.91 -18.57
CA PHE A 577 40.08 -24.82 -19.64
C PHE A 577 40.63 -26.26 -19.46
N GLN A 578 41.84 -26.40 -18.88
CA GLN A 578 42.37 -27.73 -18.54
C GLN A 578 41.55 -28.42 -17.45
N LYS A 579 41.26 -27.71 -16.36
CA LYS A 579 40.39 -28.21 -15.27
C LYS A 579 38.96 -28.46 -15.76
N GLY A 580 38.49 -27.66 -16.73
CA GLY A 580 37.16 -27.70 -17.30
C GLY A 580 36.94 -28.66 -18.45
N GLY A 581 37.91 -29.46 -18.83
CA GLY A 581 37.86 -30.36 -20.00
C GLY A 581 36.62 -31.27 -20.03
N ALA A 582 36.24 -31.84 -18.90
CA ALA A 582 35.06 -32.70 -18.77
C ALA A 582 33.75 -31.91 -19.04
N TYR A 583 33.65 -30.65 -18.61
CA TYR A 583 32.50 -29.81 -18.88
C TYR A 583 32.43 -29.41 -20.35
N LEU A 584 33.54 -29.11 -20.98
CA LEU A 584 33.62 -28.82 -22.42
C LEU A 584 33.21 -30.05 -23.24
N ALA A 585 33.68 -31.23 -22.89
CA ALA A 585 33.28 -32.49 -23.55
C ALA A 585 31.77 -32.73 -23.48
N ARG A 586 31.16 -32.42 -22.37
CA ARG A 586 29.73 -32.64 -22.14
C ARG A 586 28.85 -31.52 -22.70
N PHE A 587 29.14 -30.28 -22.36
CA PHE A 587 28.25 -29.16 -22.59
C PHE A 587 28.56 -28.36 -23.88
N ALA A 588 29.81 -28.38 -24.36
CA ALA A 588 30.21 -27.83 -25.64
C ALA A 588 30.28 -28.89 -26.75
N PHE A 589 30.03 -30.17 -26.40
CA PHE A 589 30.08 -31.32 -27.30
C PHE A 589 31.47 -31.52 -27.95
N ALA A 590 32.52 -31.29 -27.15
CA ALA A 590 33.88 -31.52 -27.60
C ALA A 590 34.28 -33.00 -27.57
N THR A 591 34.98 -33.48 -28.60
CA THR A 591 35.70 -34.77 -28.56
C THR A 591 37.07 -34.58 -27.95
N ASP A 592 37.81 -33.59 -28.46
CA ASP A 592 39.15 -33.22 -28.03
C ASP A 592 39.24 -31.69 -27.91
N VAL A 593 39.98 -31.23 -26.91
CA VAL A 593 40.25 -29.82 -26.69
C VAL A 593 41.76 -29.58 -26.68
N ALA A 594 42.24 -28.85 -27.69
CA ALA A 594 43.61 -28.39 -27.73
C ALA A 594 43.68 -26.95 -27.25
N LEU A 595 44.60 -26.65 -26.33
CA LEU A 595 44.84 -25.30 -25.83
C LEU A 595 46.08 -24.68 -26.45
N THR A 596 46.00 -23.43 -26.83
CA THR A 596 47.13 -22.69 -27.44
C THR A 596 47.12 -21.23 -26.99
N GLU A 597 48.30 -20.61 -26.91
CA GLU A 597 48.41 -19.16 -26.70
C GLU A 597 48.08 -18.37 -27.95
N LYS A 598 48.32 -18.98 -29.14
CA LYS A 598 48.02 -18.36 -30.45
C LYS A 598 47.66 -19.42 -31.46
N TYR A 599 46.54 -19.28 -32.09
CA TYR A 599 46.11 -20.16 -33.19
C TYR A 599 46.87 -19.87 -34.47
N THR A 600 47.48 -20.88 -35.07
CA THR A 600 48.26 -20.79 -36.28
C THR A 600 47.68 -21.66 -37.42
N GLY A 601 46.50 -22.29 -37.20
CA GLY A 601 45.86 -23.14 -38.19
C GLY A 601 45.11 -22.37 -39.27
N THR A 602 44.58 -23.10 -40.24
CA THR A 602 43.72 -22.54 -41.29
C THR A 602 42.37 -22.06 -40.72
N THR A 603 41.83 -21.02 -41.28
CA THR A 603 40.47 -20.52 -40.97
C THR A 603 39.43 -21.02 -41.96
N ASP A 604 39.85 -21.67 -43.06
CA ASP A 604 38.95 -22.26 -44.04
C ASP A 604 38.27 -23.50 -43.46
N GLY A 605 36.94 -23.57 -43.49
CA GLY A 605 36.16 -24.68 -42.91
C GLY A 605 36.15 -24.68 -41.38
N VAL A 606 36.47 -23.58 -40.74
CA VAL A 606 36.50 -23.43 -39.27
C VAL A 606 35.55 -22.34 -38.82
N VAL A 607 34.71 -22.66 -37.86
CA VAL A 607 33.85 -21.68 -37.14
C VAL A 607 34.63 -21.12 -35.97
N THR A 608 34.61 -19.80 -35.83
CA THR A 608 35.28 -19.11 -34.73
C THR A 608 34.27 -18.68 -33.70
N VAL A 609 34.49 -19.12 -32.43
CA VAL A 609 33.76 -18.69 -31.25
C VAL A 609 34.60 -17.66 -30.51
N VAL A 610 34.03 -16.53 -30.15
CA VAL A 610 34.76 -15.46 -29.47
C VAL A 610 34.08 -15.12 -28.14
N THR A 611 34.85 -15.14 -27.08
CA THR A 611 34.47 -14.66 -25.75
C THR A 611 35.54 -13.69 -25.24
N PRO A 612 35.28 -12.93 -24.16
CA PRO A 612 36.31 -12.04 -23.61
C PRO A 612 37.61 -12.74 -23.19
N ALA A 613 37.51 -14.02 -22.78
CA ALA A 613 38.64 -14.79 -22.23
C ALA A 613 39.26 -15.81 -23.21
N ALA A 614 38.58 -16.12 -24.33
CA ALA A 614 39.04 -17.15 -25.24
C ALA A 614 38.50 -17.01 -26.66
N ARG A 615 39.25 -17.58 -27.61
CA ARG A 615 38.80 -17.79 -28.99
C ARG A 615 38.81 -19.30 -29.29
N GLY A 616 37.69 -19.84 -29.69
CA GLY A 616 37.57 -21.22 -30.11
C GLY A 616 37.55 -21.36 -31.63
N PHE A 617 38.25 -22.38 -32.13
CA PHE A 617 38.29 -22.73 -33.55
C PHE A 617 37.74 -24.15 -33.68
N ILE A 618 36.58 -24.28 -34.33
CA ILE A 618 35.79 -25.52 -34.40
C ILE A 618 35.70 -25.92 -35.89
N PRO A 619 36.21 -27.11 -36.30
CA PRO A 619 36.03 -27.62 -37.66
C PRO A 619 34.55 -27.83 -37.98
N MET A 620 34.15 -27.45 -39.23
CA MET A 620 32.77 -27.61 -39.71
C MET A 620 32.42 -29.08 -40.03
#